data_5f4ce58809cfedbf2ecf6a1a63210e45
#
_entry.id   5f4ce58809cfedbf2ecf6a1a63210e45
#
_cell.length_a   1.000
_cell.length_b   1.000
_cell.length_c   1.000
_cell.angle_alpha   90.00
_cell.angle_beta   90.00
_cell.angle_gamma   90.00
#
_symmetry.space_group_name_H-M   'P 1'
#
loop_
_entity.id
_entity.type
_entity.pdbx_description
1 polymer ?
#
loop_
_entity_poly.entity_id
_entity_poly.type
_entity_poly.pdbx_seq_one_letter_code
_entity_poly.pdbx_strand_id
1 'polypeptide(L)'
;QLEPILAPTYGCIVYQEQVMQIVRDLAGYSLGRSDLLRRAMSKKKAAVMEKERKIFIYGDEETGVPGCIKNGIDEQTANKIYDEMIDFAKYAFNKSHAAAYAVVSYQTAWLKYYFPVEYMAALMTSVIDNPSKVSEYIYACRQMNIKILPPDINKGEANFSVDGGDIRYGLAAIKSIGRPVIKAIVEDREELGLFQNLEDFITRLSAKN
;
A
#
# COMPACT_ATOMS: atom_id res chain seq x y z
N GLN A 1 -31.36 13.19 4.88
CA GLN A 1 -30.16 14.03 4.74
C GLN A 1 -28.87 13.18 4.77
N LEU A 2 -28.78 12.16 5.64
CA LEU A 2 -27.60 11.28 5.72
C LEU A 2 -27.56 10.19 4.62
N GLU A 3 -28.70 9.85 4.04
CA GLU A 3 -28.79 8.76 3.05
C GLU A 3 -27.83 8.91 1.87
N PRO A 4 -27.71 10.06 1.20
CA PRO A 4 -26.78 10.21 0.09
C PRO A 4 -25.31 10.02 0.50
N ILE A 5 -24.97 10.31 1.77
CA ILE A 5 -23.61 10.20 2.32
C ILE A 5 -23.29 8.76 2.72
N LEU A 6 -24.26 8.07 3.33
CA LEU A 6 -24.05 6.78 3.98
C LEU A 6 -24.58 5.58 3.16
N ALA A 7 -25.40 5.78 2.13
CA ALA A 7 -25.89 4.70 1.29
C ALA A 7 -24.78 3.81 0.71
N PRO A 8 -23.64 4.37 0.21
CA PRO A 8 -22.54 3.54 -0.29
C PRO A 8 -21.88 2.63 0.76
N THR A 9 -22.11 2.89 2.03
CA THR A 9 -21.58 2.14 3.17
C THR A 9 -22.70 1.55 4.06
N TYR A 10 -23.88 1.36 3.47
CA TYR A 10 -25.04 0.71 4.11
C TYR A 10 -25.44 1.35 5.44
N GLY A 11 -25.39 2.67 5.53
CA GLY A 11 -25.78 3.46 6.71
C GLY A 11 -24.68 3.64 7.74
N CYS A 12 -23.49 3.08 7.55
CA CYS A 12 -22.37 3.20 8.48
C CYS A 12 -21.40 4.31 8.08
N ILE A 13 -20.81 5.00 9.04
CA ILE A 13 -19.66 5.87 8.82
C ILE A 13 -18.41 4.98 8.72
N VAL A 14 -17.70 5.00 7.59
CA VAL A 14 -16.49 4.21 7.33
C VAL A 14 -15.31 5.11 6.95
N TYR A 15 -15.58 6.22 6.29
CA TYR A 15 -14.54 7.08 5.74
C TYR A 15 -14.50 8.46 6.41
N GLN A 16 -13.29 9.00 6.54
CA GLN A 16 -13.08 10.37 7.04
C GLN A 16 -13.82 11.41 6.19
N GLU A 17 -13.91 11.17 4.89
CA GLU A 17 -14.61 12.03 3.95
C GLU A 17 -16.12 12.08 4.22
N GLN A 18 -16.72 11.00 4.74
CA GLN A 18 -18.13 10.99 5.16
C GLN A 18 -18.34 11.91 6.36
N VAL A 19 -17.45 11.90 7.34
CA VAL A 19 -17.52 12.84 8.48
C VAL A 19 -17.46 14.29 8.00
N MET A 20 -16.55 14.60 7.07
CA MET A 20 -16.46 15.95 6.48
C MET A 20 -17.74 16.34 5.74
N GLN A 21 -18.36 15.42 5.04
CA GLN A 21 -19.59 15.66 4.31
C GLN A 21 -20.78 15.82 5.26
N ILE A 22 -20.87 15.01 6.31
CA ILE A 22 -21.92 15.12 7.35
C ILE A 22 -21.92 16.52 7.97
N VAL A 23 -20.78 17.03 8.43
CA VAL A 23 -20.73 18.34 9.08
C VAL A 23 -21.01 19.49 8.11
N ARG A 24 -20.68 19.34 6.83
CA ARG A 24 -21.05 20.31 5.79
C ARG A 24 -22.54 20.31 5.51
N ASP A 25 -23.10 19.15 5.26
CA ASP A 25 -24.49 19.04 4.77
C ASP A 25 -25.51 19.22 5.89
N LEU A 26 -25.17 18.84 7.14
CA LEU A 26 -26.08 18.99 8.29
C LEU A 26 -25.91 20.32 9.02
N ALA A 27 -24.67 20.78 9.23
CA ALA A 27 -24.40 21.97 10.04
C ALA A 27 -23.90 23.18 9.23
N GLY A 28 -23.65 23.03 7.92
CA GLY A 28 -23.25 24.13 7.06
C GLY A 28 -21.78 24.52 7.17
N TYR A 29 -20.90 23.58 7.53
CA TYR A 29 -19.46 23.82 7.59
C TYR A 29 -18.88 24.08 6.19
N SER A 30 -17.89 24.95 6.12
CA SER A 30 -17.05 25.06 4.91
C SER A 30 -16.16 23.83 4.76
N LEU A 31 -15.64 23.60 3.54
CA LEU A 31 -14.71 22.48 3.30
C LEU A 31 -13.46 22.57 4.18
N GLY A 32 -12.88 23.78 4.30
CA GLY A 32 -11.68 23.98 5.12
C GLY A 32 -11.93 23.69 6.61
N ARG A 33 -13.09 24.12 7.14
CA ARG A 33 -13.46 23.84 8.52
C ARG A 33 -13.73 22.35 8.76
N SER A 34 -14.37 21.68 7.82
CA SER A 34 -14.60 20.24 7.88
C SER A 34 -13.27 19.46 7.97
N ASP A 35 -12.25 19.88 7.24
CA ASP A 35 -10.92 19.27 7.31
C ASP A 35 -10.22 19.55 8.66
N LEU A 36 -10.38 20.74 9.22
CA LEU A 36 -9.86 21.05 10.57
C LEU A 36 -10.51 20.15 11.63
N LEU A 37 -11.82 19.95 11.58
CA LEU A 37 -12.52 19.04 12.48
C LEU A 37 -12.04 17.59 12.30
N ARG A 38 -11.95 17.10 11.07
CA ARG A 38 -11.41 15.77 10.77
C ARG A 38 -10.01 15.58 11.39
N ARG A 39 -9.12 16.56 11.23
CA ARG A 39 -7.77 16.53 11.84
C ARG A 39 -7.80 16.54 13.36
N ALA A 40 -8.71 17.30 13.97
CA ALA A 40 -8.88 17.35 15.43
C ALA A 40 -9.35 15.99 15.97
N MET A 41 -10.30 15.36 15.29
CA MET A 41 -10.80 14.03 15.61
C MET A 41 -9.68 12.98 15.49
N SER A 42 -8.95 12.94 14.39
CA SER A 42 -7.83 12.01 14.18
C SER A 42 -6.74 12.15 15.23
N LYS A 43 -6.48 13.39 15.71
CA LYS A 43 -5.48 13.67 16.75
C LYS A 43 -6.03 13.59 18.18
N LYS A 44 -7.31 13.20 18.35
CA LYS A 44 -8.01 13.04 19.64
C LYS A 44 -7.91 14.30 20.53
N LYS A 45 -8.03 15.49 19.93
CA LYS A 45 -8.00 16.77 20.66
C LYS A 45 -9.36 17.04 21.34
N ALA A 46 -9.58 16.48 22.53
CA ALA A 46 -10.86 16.50 23.24
C ALA A 46 -11.46 17.91 23.39
N ALA A 47 -10.66 18.91 23.79
CA ALA A 47 -11.13 20.29 23.97
C ALA A 47 -11.63 20.91 22.66
N VAL A 48 -10.97 20.62 21.55
CA VAL A 48 -11.40 21.10 20.23
C VAL A 48 -12.69 20.40 19.81
N MET A 49 -12.76 19.10 20.03
CA MET A 49 -13.95 18.30 19.67
C MET A 49 -15.19 18.77 20.47
N GLU A 50 -15.03 19.09 21.75
CA GLU A 50 -16.14 19.61 22.55
C GLU A 50 -16.60 21.02 22.11
N LYS A 51 -15.66 21.89 21.74
CA LYS A 51 -15.99 23.19 21.15
C LYS A 51 -16.75 23.01 19.82
N GLU A 52 -16.26 22.13 18.96
CA GLU A 52 -16.87 21.86 17.66
C GLU A 52 -18.24 21.17 17.80
N ARG A 53 -18.49 20.37 18.84
CA ARG A 53 -19.82 19.82 19.14
C ARG A 53 -20.86 20.92 19.27
N LYS A 54 -20.55 21.94 20.08
CA LYS A 54 -21.46 23.08 20.26
C LYS A 54 -21.74 23.80 18.95
N ILE A 55 -20.72 24.04 18.16
CA ILE A 55 -20.83 24.71 16.87
C ILE A 55 -21.64 23.84 15.88
N PHE A 56 -21.39 22.54 15.85
CA PHE A 56 -22.15 21.63 15.01
C PHE A 56 -23.64 21.63 15.33
N ILE A 57 -24.00 21.68 16.60
CA ILE A 57 -25.39 21.64 17.05
C ILE A 57 -26.06 22.99 16.92
N TYR A 58 -25.49 24.04 17.54
CA TYR A 58 -26.13 25.35 17.72
C TYR A 58 -25.69 26.39 16.67
N GLY A 59 -24.62 26.13 15.96
CA GLY A 59 -23.99 27.12 15.08
C GLY A 59 -23.01 28.05 15.78
N ASP A 60 -22.46 28.97 15.01
CA ASP A 60 -21.52 29.97 15.49
C ASP A 60 -21.53 31.17 14.52
N GLU A 61 -21.99 32.32 14.99
CA GLU A 61 -22.12 33.54 14.17
C GLU A 61 -20.74 34.09 13.74
N GLU A 62 -19.73 33.96 14.59
CA GLU A 62 -18.37 34.44 14.28
C GLU A 62 -17.76 33.72 13.07
N THR A 63 -18.01 32.45 12.96
CA THR A 63 -17.53 31.62 11.86
C THR A 63 -18.54 31.43 10.72
N GLY A 64 -19.77 31.92 10.90
CA GLY A 64 -20.84 31.83 9.92
C GLY A 64 -21.40 30.42 9.74
N VAL A 65 -21.23 29.54 10.73
CA VAL A 65 -21.77 28.17 10.70
C VAL A 65 -23.20 28.20 11.24
N PRO A 66 -24.22 27.79 10.45
CA PRO A 66 -25.62 27.82 10.90
C PRO A 66 -25.92 26.82 12.02
N GLY A 67 -25.27 25.65 12.03
CA GLY A 67 -25.55 24.57 12.96
C GLY A 67 -26.75 23.69 12.56
N CYS A 68 -26.82 22.51 13.14
CA CYS A 68 -27.87 21.52 12.86
C CYS A 68 -29.27 22.01 13.18
N ILE A 69 -29.47 22.70 14.31
CA ILE A 69 -30.79 23.17 14.74
C ILE A 69 -31.38 24.14 13.72
N LYS A 70 -30.59 25.11 13.25
CA LYS A 70 -31.04 26.08 12.23
C LYS A 70 -31.39 25.39 10.91
N ASN A 71 -30.76 24.24 10.63
CA ASN A 71 -31.00 23.42 9.43
C ASN A 71 -32.13 22.39 9.65
N GLY A 72 -32.90 22.49 10.72
CA GLY A 72 -34.09 21.68 11.01
C GLY A 72 -33.81 20.30 11.61
N ILE A 73 -32.64 20.10 12.19
CA ILE A 73 -32.27 18.87 12.90
C ILE A 73 -32.36 19.15 14.41
N ASP A 74 -33.12 18.34 15.13
CA ASP A 74 -33.28 18.53 16.58
C ASP A 74 -31.98 18.24 17.34
N GLU A 75 -31.86 18.80 18.52
CA GLU A 75 -30.68 18.74 19.39
C GLU A 75 -30.30 17.30 19.74
N GLN A 76 -31.28 16.45 20.04
CA GLN A 76 -31.02 15.07 20.42
C GLN A 76 -30.42 14.26 19.27
N THR A 77 -31.00 14.42 18.09
CA THR A 77 -30.47 13.78 16.85
C THR A 77 -29.08 14.29 16.50
N ALA A 78 -28.86 15.62 16.58
CA ALA A 78 -27.55 16.21 16.31
C ALA A 78 -26.47 15.71 17.26
N ASN A 79 -26.76 15.61 18.56
CA ASN A 79 -25.86 15.03 19.55
C ASN A 79 -25.52 13.57 19.24
N LYS A 80 -26.54 12.75 18.93
CA LYS A 80 -26.32 11.34 18.57
C LYS A 80 -25.40 11.18 17.36
N ILE A 81 -25.64 11.97 16.31
CA ILE A 81 -24.79 11.95 15.11
C ILE A 81 -23.35 12.35 15.46
N TYR A 82 -23.19 13.37 16.30
CA TYR A 82 -21.86 13.82 16.71
C TYR A 82 -21.12 12.76 17.54
N ASP A 83 -21.82 12.06 18.44
CA ASP A 83 -21.25 10.95 19.22
C ASP A 83 -20.79 9.80 18.31
N GLU A 84 -21.61 9.42 17.35
CA GLU A 84 -21.23 8.40 16.34
C GLU A 84 -20.00 8.83 15.52
N MET A 85 -19.90 10.11 15.15
CA MET A 85 -18.71 10.63 14.46
C MET A 85 -17.45 10.57 15.34
N ILE A 86 -17.56 10.89 16.64
CA ILE A 86 -16.44 10.82 17.59
C ILE A 86 -15.97 9.37 17.77
N ASP A 87 -16.89 8.47 17.98
CA ASP A 87 -16.54 7.06 18.19
C ASP A 87 -15.89 6.47 16.93
N PHE A 88 -16.43 6.81 15.78
CA PHE A 88 -15.84 6.41 14.49
C PHE A 88 -14.46 7.04 14.25
N ALA A 89 -14.22 8.28 14.66
CA ALA A 89 -12.95 8.97 14.44
C ALA A 89 -11.73 8.23 15.00
N LYS A 90 -11.94 7.30 15.94
CA LYS A 90 -10.88 6.42 16.48
C LYS A 90 -10.36 5.43 15.44
N TYR A 91 -11.18 5.11 14.43
CA TYR A 91 -10.92 4.06 13.42
C TYR A 91 -11.11 4.56 11.99
N ALA A 92 -11.35 5.85 11.80
CA ALA A 92 -11.65 6.49 10.53
C ALA A 92 -10.58 6.21 9.47
N PHE A 93 -11.00 5.68 8.32
CA PHE A 93 -10.14 5.36 7.21
C PHE A 93 -10.22 6.42 6.11
N ASN A 94 -9.09 6.72 5.45
CA ASN A 94 -9.06 7.64 4.33
C ASN A 94 -9.52 6.93 3.04
N LYS A 95 -10.59 7.41 2.41
CA LYS A 95 -11.16 6.81 1.20
C LYS A 95 -10.19 6.92 0.00
N SER A 96 -9.49 8.04 -0.12
CA SER A 96 -8.52 8.24 -1.20
C SER A 96 -7.37 7.24 -1.11
N HIS A 97 -6.90 6.93 0.11
CA HIS A 97 -5.91 5.88 0.34
C HIS A 97 -6.44 4.51 -0.07
N ALA A 98 -7.67 4.16 0.33
CA ALA A 98 -8.30 2.89 -0.07
C ALA A 98 -8.43 2.78 -1.59
N ALA A 99 -8.86 3.83 -2.26
CA ALA A 99 -9.01 3.86 -3.72
C ALA A 99 -7.65 3.69 -4.44
N ALA A 100 -6.61 4.38 -3.97
CA ALA A 100 -5.26 4.24 -4.53
C ALA A 100 -4.73 2.80 -4.39
N TYR A 101 -4.87 2.20 -3.22
CA TYR A 101 -4.45 0.81 -3.01
C TYR A 101 -5.32 -0.21 -3.74
N ALA A 102 -6.60 0.08 -3.95
CA ALA A 102 -7.44 -0.78 -4.80
C ALA A 102 -6.91 -0.85 -6.24
N VAL A 103 -6.44 0.28 -6.79
CA VAL A 103 -5.79 0.31 -8.12
C VAL A 103 -4.52 -0.54 -8.11
N VAL A 104 -3.64 -0.38 -7.11
CA VAL A 104 -2.41 -1.18 -6.99
C VAL A 104 -2.75 -2.67 -6.85
N SER A 105 -3.75 -3.02 -6.03
CA SER A 105 -4.20 -4.42 -5.86
C SER A 105 -4.70 -5.01 -7.17
N TYR A 106 -5.47 -4.23 -7.93
CA TYR A 106 -5.93 -4.65 -9.25
C TYR A 106 -4.76 -4.85 -10.23
N GLN A 107 -3.83 -3.90 -10.28
CA GLN A 107 -2.65 -3.98 -11.15
C GLN A 107 -1.79 -5.22 -10.82
N THR A 108 -1.55 -5.49 -9.55
CA THR A 108 -0.77 -6.67 -9.13
C THR A 108 -1.49 -7.98 -9.46
N ALA A 109 -2.81 -8.04 -9.29
CA ALA A 109 -3.61 -9.19 -9.67
C ALA A 109 -3.61 -9.40 -11.20
N TRP A 110 -3.74 -8.33 -11.97
CA TRP A 110 -3.68 -8.35 -13.42
C TRP A 110 -2.32 -8.84 -13.94
N LEU A 111 -1.22 -8.28 -13.41
CA LEU A 111 0.14 -8.71 -13.76
C LEU A 111 0.37 -10.19 -13.41
N LYS A 112 -0.08 -10.62 -12.23
CA LYS A 112 0.05 -12.01 -11.82
C LYS A 112 -0.76 -12.97 -12.71
N TYR A 113 -1.89 -12.53 -13.26
CA TYR A 113 -2.72 -13.35 -14.14
C TYR A 113 -2.14 -13.46 -15.55
N TYR A 114 -1.73 -12.33 -16.15
CA TYR A 114 -1.30 -12.30 -17.54
C TYR A 114 0.21 -12.55 -17.73
N PHE A 115 1.03 -12.25 -16.71
CA PHE A 115 2.49 -12.38 -16.71
C PHE A 115 2.99 -13.04 -15.43
N PRO A 116 2.54 -14.28 -15.16
CA PRO A 116 2.79 -14.92 -13.86
C PRO A 116 4.27 -15.14 -13.56
N VAL A 117 5.07 -15.49 -14.57
CA VAL A 117 6.50 -15.78 -14.40
C VAL A 117 7.28 -14.50 -14.09
N GLU A 118 7.07 -13.45 -14.87
CA GLU A 118 7.69 -12.13 -14.70
C GLU A 118 7.27 -11.51 -13.36
N TYR A 119 5.98 -11.60 -13.04
CA TYR A 119 5.46 -11.11 -11.77
C TYR A 119 6.10 -11.80 -10.56
N MET A 120 6.19 -13.13 -10.58
CA MET A 120 6.80 -13.90 -9.48
C MET A 120 8.30 -13.67 -9.39
N ALA A 121 9.02 -13.53 -10.51
CA ALA A 121 10.43 -13.17 -10.51
C ALA A 121 10.67 -11.79 -9.88
N ALA A 122 9.87 -10.79 -10.24
CA ALA A 122 9.93 -9.45 -9.66
C ALA A 122 9.57 -9.47 -8.16
N LEU A 123 8.53 -10.21 -7.76
CA LEU A 123 8.11 -10.35 -6.38
C LEU A 123 9.19 -11.01 -5.51
N MET A 124 9.81 -12.10 -5.99
CA MET A 124 10.93 -12.76 -5.30
C MET A 124 12.13 -11.84 -5.19
N THR A 125 12.42 -11.04 -6.21
CA THR A 125 13.49 -10.05 -6.20
C THR A 125 13.24 -8.97 -5.14
N SER A 126 12.01 -8.52 -4.96
CA SER A 126 11.67 -7.49 -3.96
C SER A 126 11.93 -7.93 -2.50
N VAL A 127 12.02 -9.23 -2.28
CA VAL A 127 12.26 -9.85 -0.95
C VAL A 127 13.54 -10.69 -0.93
N ILE A 128 14.48 -10.46 -1.84
CA ILE A 128 15.66 -11.30 -2.07
C ILE A 128 16.51 -11.49 -0.80
N ASP A 129 16.54 -10.49 0.07
CA ASP A 129 17.28 -10.50 1.33
C ASP A 129 16.50 -11.21 2.48
N ASN A 130 15.30 -11.72 2.21
CA ASN A 130 14.47 -12.45 3.19
C ASN A 130 14.25 -13.92 2.75
N PRO A 131 15.13 -14.86 3.19
CA PRO A 131 15.06 -16.26 2.77
C PRO A 131 13.72 -16.95 3.06
N SER A 132 13.06 -16.58 4.16
CA SER A 132 11.76 -17.15 4.52
C SER A 132 10.68 -16.76 3.49
N LYS A 133 10.66 -15.50 3.07
CA LYS A 133 9.74 -15.01 2.03
C LYS A 133 10.08 -15.59 0.66
N VAL A 134 11.35 -15.69 0.33
CA VAL A 134 11.80 -16.36 -0.92
C VAL A 134 11.29 -17.80 -0.94
N SER A 135 11.43 -18.57 0.15
CA SER A 135 10.92 -19.94 0.24
C SER A 135 9.40 -20.03 0.10
N GLU A 136 8.66 -19.11 0.70
CA GLU A 136 7.19 -19.01 0.56
C GLU A 136 6.80 -18.81 -0.92
N TYR A 137 7.49 -17.92 -1.63
CA TYR A 137 7.19 -17.64 -3.04
C TYR A 137 7.67 -18.75 -3.99
N ILE A 138 8.74 -19.46 -3.66
CA ILE A 138 9.13 -20.69 -4.38
C ILE A 138 8.00 -21.73 -4.29
N TYR A 139 7.42 -21.91 -3.10
CA TYR A 139 6.28 -22.80 -2.95
C TYR A 139 5.06 -22.33 -3.79
N ALA A 140 4.76 -21.03 -3.77
CA ALA A 140 3.70 -20.47 -4.60
C ALA A 140 3.95 -20.67 -6.10
N CYS A 141 5.18 -20.50 -6.58
CA CYS A 141 5.56 -20.78 -7.98
C CYS A 141 5.28 -22.23 -8.36
N ARG A 142 5.60 -23.19 -7.47
CA ARG A 142 5.31 -24.62 -7.72
C ARG A 142 3.82 -24.90 -7.87
N GLN A 143 2.97 -24.24 -7.07
CA GLN A 143 1.50 -24.36 -7.19
C GLN A 143 0.98 -23.78 -8.52
N MET A 144 1.72 -22.84 -9.11
CA MET A 144 1.42 -22.24 -10.40
C MET A 144 2.09 -22.97 -11.59
N ASN A 145 2.74 -24.12 -11.34
CA ASN A 145 3.52 -24.89 -12.32
C ASN A 145 4.71 -24.10 -12.92
N ILE A 146 5.25 -23.12 -12.18
CA ILE A 146 6.45 -22.38 -12.54
C ILE A 146 7.63 -23.03 -11.83
N LYS A 147 8.64 -23.46 -12.57
CA LYS A 147 9.86 -24.05 -12.01
C LYS A 147 10.82 -22.97 -11.56
N ILE A 148 11.55 -23.25 -10.49
CA ILE A 148 12.69 -22.44 -10.08
C ILE A 148 13.95 -23.19 -10.50
N LEU A 149 14.64 -22.63 -11.49
CA LEU A 149 15.89 -23.16 -12.01
C LEU A 149 17.03 -22.84 -11.05
N PRO A 150 18.02 -23.73 -10.87
CA PRO A 150 19.14 -23.49 -9.97
C PRO A 150 19.95 -22.25 -10.37
N PRO A 151 20.71 -21.64 -9.45
CA PRO A 151 21.63 -20.59 -9.80
C PRO A 151 22.66 -21.08 -10.83
N ASP A 152 23.03 -20.21 -11.77
CA ASP A 152 23.94 -20.52 -12.89
C ASP A 152 24.76 -19.27 -13.20
N ILE A 153 26.08 -19.36 -13.18
CA ILE A 153 26.99 -18.22 -13.44
C ILE A 153 26.93 -17.74 -14.90
N ASN A 154 26.52 -18.62 -15.80
CA ASN A 154 26.43 -18.32 -17.22
C ASN A 154 25.07 -17.78 -17.68
N LYS A 155 24.01 -17.99 -16.88
CA LYS A 155 22.64 -17.58 -17.22
C LYS A 155 21.99 -16.70 -16.15
N GLY A 156 22.48 -16.82 -14.91
CA GLY A 156 21.89 -16.12 -13.79
C GLY A 156 22.23 -14.64 -13.76
N GLU A 157 21.31 -13.85 -13.28
CA GLU A 157 21.46 -12.44 -12.98
C GLU A 157 21.58 -12.24 -11.46
N ALA A 158 21.88 -11.02 -11.03
CA ALA A 158 21.84 -10.71 -9.60
C ALA A 158 20.45 -10.97 -9.00
N ASN A 159 19.42 -10.61 -9.71
CA ASN A 159 18.02 -10.78 -9.32
C ASN A 159 17.44 -12.08 -9.89
N PHE A 160 16.27 -12.49 -9.40
CA PHE A 160 15.49 -13.54 -10.05
C PHE A 160 15.09 -13.07 -11.44
N SER A 161 15.26 -13.91 -12.44
CA SER A 161 15.02 -13.57 -13.87
C SER A 161 14.23 -14.66 -14.57
N VAL A 162 13.54 -14.30 -15.64
CA VAL A 162 12.81 -15.25 -16.50
C VAL A 162 13.80 -15.98 -17.41
N ASP A 163 13.69 -17.31 -17.45
CA ASP A 163 14.50 -18.17 -18.29
C ASP A 163 13.61 -19.25 -18.93
N GLY A 164 13.25 -19.08 -20.20
CA GLY A 164 12.47 -20.04 -20.98
C GLY A 164 11.07 -20.36 -20.45
N GLY A 165 10.41 -19.41 -19.75
CA GLY A 165 9.09 -19.60 -19.14
C GLY A 165 9.14 -20.08 -17.68
N ASP A 166 10.32 -20.31 -17.14
CA ASP A 166 10.60 -20.60 -15.73
C ASP A 166 11.38 -19.45 -15.07
N ILE A 167 11.70 -19.54 -13.79
CA ILE A 167 12.43 -18.51 -13.07
C ILE A 167 13.82 -19.02 -12.72
N ARG A 168 14.87 -18.30 -13.15
CA ARG A 168 16.25 -18.54 -12.73
C ARG A 168 16.48 -17.95 -11.35
N TYR A 169 17.11 -18.72 -10.46
CA TYR A 169 17.45 -18.28 -9.10
C TYR A 169 18.46 -17.14 -9.13
N GLY A 170 18.14 -16.01 -8.48
CA GLY A 170 19.01 -14.84 -8.41
C GLY A 170 20.31 -15.11 -7.65
N LEU A 171 21.43 -14.73 -8.21
CA LEU A 171 22.75 -14.95 -7.59
C LEU A 171 22.88 -14.20 -6.24
N ALA A 172 22.21 -13.05 -6.10
CA ALA A 172 22.21 -12.28 -4.86
C ALA A 172 21.41 -12.92 -3.71
N ALA A 173 20.56 -13.91 -4.00
CA ALA A 173 19.88 -14.69 -2.96
C ALA A 173 20.78 -15.76 -2.33
N ILE A 174 21.97 -16.01 -2.90
CA ILE A 174 22.94 -16.96 -2.34
C ILE A 174 23.67 -16.29 -1.16
N LYS A 175 23.59 -16.94 0.00
CA LYS A 175 24.28 -16.44 1.21
C LYS A 175 25.79 -16.28 0.97
N SER A 176 26.36 -15.23 1.51
CA SER A 176 27.79 -14.94 1.52
C SER A 176 28.39 -14.56 0.17
N ILE A 177 27.60 -14.36 -0.87
CA ILE A 177 28.08 -13.79 -2.12
C ILE A 177 27.67 -12.31 -2.16
N GLY A 178 28.69 -11.42 -2.17
CA GLY A 178 28.44 -9.98 -2.22
C GLY A 178 28.01 -9.50 -3.60
N ARG A 179 27.17 -8.48 -3.66
CA ARG A 179 26.73 -7.86 -4.93
C ARG A 179 27.88 -7.42 -5.85
N PRO A 180 29.03 -6.90 -5.34
CA PRO A 180 30.19 -6.58 -6.19
C PRO A 180 30.76 -7.79 -6.95
N VAL A 181 30.83 -8.96 -6.28
CA VAL A 181 31.30 -10.20 -6.91
C VAL A 181 30.33 -10.65 -8.01
N ILE A 182 29.03 -10.59 -7.73
CA ILE A 182 28.00 -10.94 -8.73
C ILE A 182 28.07 -10.01 -9.94
N LYS A 183 28.26 -8.72 -9.72
CA LYS A 183 28.45 -7.74 -10.80
C LYS A 183 29.67 -8.08 -11.65
N ALA A 184 30.80 -8.41 -11.02
CA ALA A 184 32.00 -8.82 -11.73
C ALA A 184 31.78 -10.08 -12.58
N ILE A 185 31.03 -11.07 -12.06
CA ILE A 185 30.67 -12.29 -12.81
C ILE A 185 29.85 -11.95 -14.05
N VAL A 186 28.84 -11.11 -13.91
CA VAL A 186 27.92 -10.75 -15.02
C VAL A 186 28.67 -9.93 -16.07
N GLU A 187 29.41 -8.90 -15.67
CA GLU A 187 30.19 -8.03 -16.56
C GLU A 187 31.26 -8.82 -17.31
N ASP A 188 31.96 -9.71 -16.63
CA ASP A 188 33.01 -10.53 -17.23
C ASP A 188 32.44 -11.50 -18.29
N ARG A 189 31.32 -12.12 -17.99
CA ARG A 189 30.59 -12.99 -18.92
C ARG A 189 30.08 -12.23 -20.15
N GLU A 190 29.61 -11.00 -19.99
CA GLU A 190 29.13 -10.15 -21.09
C GLU A 190 30.28 -9.70 -21.98
N GLU A 191 31.45 -9.42 -21.39
CA GLU A 191 32.64 -8.94 -22.08
C GLU A 191 33.39 -10.07 -22.84
N LEU A 192 33.64 -11.19 -22.14
CA LEU A 192 34.54 -12.27 -22.62
C LEU A 192 33.80 -13.57 -23.01
N GLY A 193 32.46 -13.58 -22.91
CA GLY A 193 31.66 -14.77 -23.20
C GLY A 193 31.52 -15.72 -21.99
N LEU A 194 30.79 -16.81 -22.21
CA LEU A 194 30.46 -17.78 -21.16
C LEU A 194 31.71 -18.41 -20.54
N PHE A 195 31.64 -18.65 -19.24
CA PHE A 195 32.68 -19.45 -18.55
C PHE A 195 32.62 -20.89 -19.00
N GLN A 196 33.78 -21.42 -19.43
CA GLN A 196 33.87 -22.75 -20.03
C GLN A 196 33.94 -23.87 -18.98
N ASN A 197 34.56 -23.59 -17.84
CA ASN A 197 34.76 -24.52 -16.75
C ASN A 197 35.16 -23.77 -15.46
N LEU A 198 35.36 -24.47 -14.35
CA LEU A 198 35.72 -23.91 -13.06
C LEU A 198 37.08 -23.19 -13.08
N GLU A 199 38.05 -23.71 -13.79
CA GLU A 199 39.39 -23.12 -13.90
C GLU A 199 39.34 -21.78 -14.62
N ASP A 200 38.63 -21.70 -15.74
CA ASP A 200 38.36 -20.48 -16.50
C ASP A 200 37.66 -19.43 -15.62
N PHE A 201 36.62 -19.83 -14.89
CA PHE A 201 35.91 -18.96 -13.95
C PHE A 201 36.84 -18.39 -12.88
N ILE A 202 37.65 -19.25 -12.22
CA ILE A 202 38.57 -18.80 -11.16
C ILE A 202 39.64 -17.88 -11.73
N THR A 203 40.23 -18.23 -12.86
CA THR A 203 41.30 -17.44 -13.51
C THR A 203 40.82 -16.04 -13.86
N ARG A 204 39.66 -15.95 -14.51
CA ARG A 204 39.11 -14.68 -14.99
C ARG A 204 38.72 -13.77 -13.81
N LEU A 205 38.09 -14.30 -12.76
CA LEU A 205 37.70 -13.49 -11.63
C LEU A 205 38.87 -13.13 -10.69
N SER A 206 39.91 -13.99 -10.59
CA SER A 206 41.09 -13.67 -9.77
C SER A 206 41.94 -12.55 -10.40
N ALA A 207 41.84 -12.35 -11.68
CA ALA A 207 42.55 -11.27 -12.39
C ALA A 207 41.88 -9.88 -12.21
N LYS A 208 40.64 -9.84 -11.70
CA LYS A 208 39.87 -8.59 -11.46
C LYS A 208 39.89 -8.15 -9.99
N ASN A 209 40.49 -8.91 -9.06
CA ASN A 209 40.71 -8.58 -7.66
C ASN A 209 42.22 -8.31 -7.46
#